data_18f57dfa16aac2130265ae27ea32a0bb
#
_entry.id   18f57dfa16aac2130265ae27ea32a0bb
#
_cell.length_a   1.000
_cell.length_b   1.000
_cell.length_c   1.000
_cell.angle_alpha   90.00
_cell.angle_beta   90.00
_cell.angle_gamma   90.00
#
_symmetry.space_group_name_H-M   'P 1'
#
loop_
_entity.id
_entity.type
_entity.pdbx_description
1 polymer ?
#
loop_
_entity_poly.entity_id
_entity_poly.type
_entity_poly.pdbx_seq_one_letter_code
_entity_poly.pdbx_strand_id
1 'polypeptide(L)'
;MVSIKVKFRPSTIDGKEGTIYYQVIKNRVVRQIKTDYRIFNTEWDDKSCKLVFECPDRYDYLRSIEERIKLDVTCVEKLISRYEYNNTHFTSNDIVEGFQTEVNEQSFFKFMQKQIAQLKLMGKYRTSETYHATLNSFTTFRNGKDLLFAEFDSDLMLLYESYLHNRGVTKNSSSFYMRILRAVYNRAVEKELTKQCHPFKHVYTGIDKTVKRAIPLKAIKQIKNLDLSLHPSLDFARDMFLFSFYTRGMSFIDMAYLKKKDLANGILSYRRHKTGQQLYVKWEQCMQDIFHKWENQMELYLLPILKSSIGNERCLYKHTLYAVNKSLKEVAKMVKVTIPLTMYVARHSWASAARSKRIPLSVISEGMGHDSETTTQIYLASLDSNIIDDANSIILKGL
;
A
#
# COMPACT_ATOMS: atom_id res chain seq x y z
N MET A 1 35.21 4.35 34.35
CA MET A 1 33.84 4.35 34.86
C MET A 1 32.97 5.12 33.92
N VAL A 2 31.83 4.56 33.54
CA VAL A 2 30.81 5.23 32.71
C VAL A 2 29.63 5.59 33.59
N SER A 3 29.03 6.77 33.40
CA SER A 3 27.80 7.16 34.09
C SER A 3 26.79 7.76 33.14
N ILE A 4 25.50 7.47 33.39
CA ILE A 4 24.37 8.08 32.70
C ILE A 4 23.60 8.97 33.71
N LYS A 5 23.18 10.14 33.29
CA LYS A 5 22.36 11.06 34.09
C LYS A 5 21.19 11.56 33.27
N VAL A 6 19.99 11.52 33.86
CA VAL A 6 18.80 12.15 33.28
C VAL A 6 18.84 13.64 33.60
N LYS A 7 18.61 14.47 32.61
CA LYS A 7 18.63 15.95 32.74
C LYS A 7 17.46 16.57 32.01
N PHE A 8 17.02 17.70 32.49
CA PHE A 8 16.01 18.52 31.88
C PHE A 8 16.61 19.83 31.34
N ARG A 9 16.12 20.26 30.19
CA ARG A 9 16.44 21.56 29.61
C ARG A 9 15.14 22.35 29.48
N PRO A 10 14.91 23.38 30.27
CA PRO A 10 13.71 24.22 30.18
C PRO A 10 13.63 24.91 28.81
N SER A 11 12.42 25.28 28.41
CA SER A 11 12.20 26.14 27.26
C SER A 11 12.66 27.55 27.53
N THR A 12 13.18 28.23 26.52
CA THR A 12 13.49 29.66 26.59
C THR A 12 12.25 30.55 26.49
N ILE A 13 11.11 29.99 26.21
CA ILE A 13 9.81 30.66 26.09
C ILE A 13 8.97 30.27 27.31
N ASP A 14 8.53 31.25 28.09
CA ASP A 14 7.67 31.02 29.24
C ASP A 14 6.37 30.31 28.87
N GLY A 15 5.97 29.36 29.70
CA GLY A 15 4.77 28.52 29.50
C GLY A 15 4.91 27.46 28.45
N LYS A 16 6.08 27.28 27.83
CA LYS A 16 6.32 26.14 26.91
C LYS A 16 7.10 25.02 27.57
N GLU A 17 6.80 23.80 27.14
CA GLU A 17 7.48 22.59 27.58
C GLU A 17 8.97 22.61 27.20
N GLY A 18 9.82 22.20 28.11
CA GLY A 18 11.23 21.90 27.89
C GLY A 18 11.43 20.46 27.43
N THR A 19 12.69 19.99 27.42
CA THR A 19 13.04 18.67 26.90
C THR A 19 13.91 17.88 27.88
N ILE A 20 13.58 16.63 28.13
CA ILE A 20 14.44 15.69 28.84
C ILE A 20 15.52 15.18 27.88
N TYR A 21 16.75 15.02 28.40
CA TYR A 21 17.87 14.44 27.67
C TYR A 21 18.75 13.62 28.62
N TYR A 22 19.53 12.71 28.07
CA TYR A 22 20.49 11.94 28.86
C TYR A 22 21.89 12.44 28.63
N GLN A 23 22.68 12.48 29.69
CA GLN A 23 24.12 12.73 29.67
C GLN A 23 24.88 11.43 29.90
N VAL A 24 25.65 11.01 28.91
CA VAL A 24 26.59 9.87 29.03
C VAL A 24 27.98 10.44 29.25
N ILE A 25 28.62 10.03 30.35
CA ILE A 25 29.95 10.52 30.73
C ILE A 25 30.92 9.35 30.79
N LYS A 26 32.00 9.42 30.01
CA LYS A 26 33.11 8.45 30.05
C LYS A 26 34.44 9.18 29.92
N ASN A 27 35.38 8.91 30.83
CA ASN A 27 36.71 9.51 30.80
C ASN A 27 36.68 11.06 30.70
N ARG A 28 35.78 11.73 31.47
CA ARG A 28 35.52 13.16 31.44
C ARG A 28 34.92 13.70 30.13
N VAL A 29 34.67 12.87 29.13
CA VAL A 29 33.97 13.25 27.88
C VAL A 29 32.49 13.09 28.09
N VAL A 30 31.74 14.20 27.91
CA VAL A 30 30.28 14.25 28.05
C VAL A 30 29.66 14.22 26.68
N ARG A 31 28.67 13.36 26.47
CA ARG A 31 27.81 13.34 25.28
C ARG A 31 26.36 13.36 25.68
N GLN A 32 25.50 13.92 24.82
CA GLN A 32 24.08 14.05 25.09
C GLN A 32 23.27 13.18 24.14
N ILE A 33 22.30 12.44 24.67
CA ILE A 33 21.26 11.75 23.93
C ILE A 33 20.00 12.63 24.04
N LYS A 34 19.52 13.13 22.92
CA LYS A 34 18.29 13.93 22.86
C LYS A 34 17.09 13.00 22.86
N THR A 35 16.04 13.34 23.58
CA THR A 35 14.76 12.66 23.59
C THR A 35 13.65 13.56 23.05
N ASP A 36 12.49 12.98 22.75
CA ASP A 36 11.28 13.71 22.38
C ASP A 36 10.35 13.95 23.58
N TYR A 37 10.83 13.69 24.81
CA TYR A 37 10.04 13.82 26.02
C TYR A 37 9.94 15.30 26.44
N ARG A 38 8.70 15.79 26.44
CA ARG A 38 8.37 17.18 26.72
C ARG A 38 7.67 17.30 28.06
N ILE A 39 8.16 18.19 28.94
CA ILE A 39 7.55 18.47 30.23
C ILE A 39 7.65 19.95 30.54
N PHE A 40 6.78 20.44 31.43
CA PHE A 40 6.88 21.79 31.96
C PHE A 40 7.95 21.87 33.04
N ASN A 41 8.43 23.10 33.30
CA ASN A 41 9.43 23.34 34.34
C ASN A 41 8.97 22.94 35.75
N THR A 42 7.69 23.08 36.04
CA THR A 42 7.05 22.67 37.32
C THR A 42 6.97 21.16 37.49
N GLU A 43 7.11 20.38 36.40
CA GLU A 43 7.03 18.93 36.39
C GLU A 43 8.40 18.24 36.58
N TRP A 44 9.45 19.02 36.91
CA TRP A 44 10.81 18.52 37.11
C TRP A 44 11.45 19.02 38.37
N ASP A 45 12.02 18.11 39.15
CA ASP A 45 12.86 18.47 40.30
C ASP A 45 14.36 18.31 39.94
N ASP A 46 15.04 19.42 39.85
CA ASP A 46 16.47 19.50 39.53
C ASP A 46 17.38 18.84 40.60
N LYS A 47 16.94 18.82 41.86
CA LYS A 47 17.74 18.26 42.94
C LYS A 47 17.75 16.73 42.91
N SER A 48 16.57 16.14 42.78
CA SER A 48 16.43 14.68 42.70
C SER A 48 16.59 14.13 41.28
N CYS A 49 16.58 14.99 40.24
CA CYS A 49 16.54 14.63 38.82
C CYS A 49 15.38 13.68 38.49
N LYS A 50 14.19 13.98 39.00
CA LYS A 50 12.97 13.17 38.86
C LYS A 50 11.78 14.02 38.42
N LEU A 51 10.78 13.33 37.84
CA LEU A 51 9.49 13.93 37.52
C LEU A 51 8.68 14.22 38.79
N VAL A 52 7.92 15.30 38.77
CA VAL A 52 7.00 15.74 39.83
C VAL A 52 5.57 15.61 39.30
N PHE A 53 4.70 14.95 40.09
CA PHE A 53 3.35 14.57 39.66
C PHE A 53 2.28 15.42 40.40
N GLU A 54 2.32 16.73 40.21
CA GLU A 54 1.39 17.64 40.89
C GLU A 54 0.08 17.89 40.13
N CYS A 55 0.08 17.70 38.79
CA CYS A 55 -1.07 18.00 37.95
C CYS A 55 -1.85 16.72 37.61
N PRO A 56 -3.12 16.56 38.09
CA PRO A 56 -3.92 15.36 37.82
C PRO A 56 -4.16 15.12 36.32
N ASP A 57 -4.37 16.17 35.54
CA ASP A 57 -4.67 16.08 34.10
C ASP A 57 -3.49 15.55 33.26
N ARG A 58 -2.28 15.63 33.80
CA ARG A 58 -1.07 15.15 33.13
C ARG A 58 -0.43 13.92 33.79
N TYR A 59 -1.06 13.40 34.82
CA TYR A 59 -0.52 12.27 35.57
C TYR A 59 -0.17 11.09 34.70
N ASP A 60 -1.10 10.63 33.85
CA ASP A 60 -0.89 9.47 32.97
C ASP A 60 0.20 9.74 31.93
N TYR A 61 0.27 10.97 31.43
CA TYR A 61 1.31 11.38 30.50
C TYR A 61 2.70 11.34 31.15
N LEU A 62 2.84 11.95 32.33
CA LEU A 62 4.10 11.98 33.07
C LEU A 62 4.54 10.58 33.49
N ARG A 63 3.60 9.73 33.90
CA ARG A 63 3.87 8.33 34.22
C ARG A 63 4.39 7.57 33.01
N SER A 64 3.79 7.78 31.84
CA SER A 64 4.29 7.17 30.60
C SER A 64 5.72 7.61 30.25
N ILE A 65 6.05 8.87 30.51
CA ILE A 65 7.42 9.40 30.33
C ILE A 65 8.38 8.75 31.35
N GLU A 66 7.97 8.64 32.60
CA GLU A 66 8.80 8.01 33.64
C GLU A 66 9.16 6.58 33.30
N GLU A 67 8.18 5.80 32.83
CA GLU A 67 8.39 4.41 32.40
C GLU A 67 9.35 4.34 31.20
N ARG A 68 9.20 5.24 30.24
CA ARG A 68 10.12 5.32 29.08
C ARG A 68 11.53 5.71 29.49
N ILE A 69 11.70 6.67 30.39
CA ILE A 69 13.02 7.04 30.93
C ILE A 69 13.68 5.81 31.59
N LYS A 70 12.95 5.03 32.38
CA LYS A 70 13.46 3.81 33.01
C LYS A 70 13.92 2.79 31.98
N LEU A 71 13.15 2.59 30.94
CA LEU A 71 13.51 1.68 29.82
C LEU A 71 14.76 2.17 29.08
N ASP A 72 14.83 3.45 28.75
CA ASP A 72 15.97 4.05 28.05
C ASP A 72 17.27 3.94 28.85
N VAL A 73 17.21 4.26 30.15
CA VAL A 73 18.36 4.14 31.07
C VAL A 73 18.83 2.69 31.14
N THR A 74 17.90 1.75 31.31
CA THR A 74 18.20 0.31 31.33
C THR A 74 18.83 -0.16 30.00
N CYS A 75 18.36 0.36 28.89
CA CYS A 75 18.93 0.08 27.56
C CYS A 75 20.40 0.55 27.47
N VAL A 76 20.67 1.80 27.90
CA VAL A 76 22.05 2.33 27.91
C VAL A 76 22.96 1.53 28.86
N GLU A 77 22.46 1.15 30.04
CA GLU A 77 23.22 0.33 31.01
C GLU A 77 23.55 -1.06 30.44
N LYS A 78 22.61 -1.70 29.75
CA LYS A 78 22.86 -2.97 29.04
C LYS A 78 23.91 -2.82 27.93
N LEU A 79 23.88 -1.73 27.17
CA LEU A 79 24.90 -1.42 26.16
C LEU A 79 26.29 -1.28 26.78
N ILE A 80 26.38 -0.52 27.86
CA ILE A 80 27.63 -0.34 28.60
C ILE A 80 28.16 -1.70 29.09
N SER A 81 27.32 -2.50 29.75
CA SER A 81 27.67 -3.84 30.23
C SER A 81 28.13 -4.77 29.11
N ARG A 82 27.50 -4.68 27.93
CA ARG A 82 27.92 -5.46 26.73
C ARG A 82 29.29 -5.06 26.24
N TYR A 83 29.60 -3.76 26.14
CA TYR A 83 30.92 -3.29 25.74
C TYR A 83 31.98 -3.65 26.75
N GLU A 84 31.70 -3.59 28.06
CA GLU A 84 32.64 -3.97 29.14
C GLU A 84 32.87 -5.48 29.14
N TYR A 85 31.83 -6.31 28.99
CA TYR A 85 31.93 -7.76 28.91
C TYR A 85 32.80 -8.25 27.72
N ASN A 86 32.62 -7.59 26.57
CA ASN A 86 33.36 -7.94 25.35
C ASN A 86 34.80 -7.39 25.34
N ASN A 87 35.25 -6.71 26.40
CA ASN A 87 36.56 -6.05 26.46
C ASN A 87 36.83 -5.11 25.27
N THR A 88 35.79 -4.58 24.62
CA THR A 88 35.91 -3.68 23.49
C THR A 88 36.26 -2.28 23.97
N HIS A 89 37.25 -1.64 23.36
CA HIS A 89 37.51 -0.24 23.62
C HIS A 89 36.35 0.58 23.01
N PHE A 90 35.62 1.33 23.84
CA PHE A 90 34.51 2.16 23.41
C PHE A 90 34.57 3.57 24.00
N THR A 91 33.94 4.52 23.35
CA THR A 91 33.82 5.93 23.74
C THR A 91 32.40 6.28 24.18
N SER A 92 32.20 7.47 24.71
CA SER A 92 30.84 7.99 24.96
C SER A 92 30.02 8.18 23.67
N ASN A 93 30.68 8.39 22.51
CA ASN A 93 30.02 8.43 21.20
C ASN A 93 29.45 7.06 20.82
N ASP A 94 30.21 5.99 21.01
CA ASP A 94 29.78 4.63 20.66
C ASP A 94 28.54 4.23 21.47
N ILE A 95 28.44 4.70 22.72
CA ILE A 95 27.23 4.49 23.53
C ILE A 95 26.03 5.26 22.95
N VAL A 96 26.22 6.52 22.55
CA VAL A 96 25.14 7.32 21.94
C VAL A 96 24.65 6.70 20.64
N GLU A 97 25.58 6.32 19.77
CA GLU A 97 25.26 5.66 18.49
C GLU A 97 24.62 4.29 18.69
N GLY A 98 25.12 3.49 19.62
CA GLY A 98 24.56 2.20 20.00
C GLY A 98 23.13 2.35 20.52
N PHE A 99 22.88 3.29 21.43
CA PHE A 99 21.54 3.57 21.93
C PHE A 99 20.59 4.04 20.82
N GLN A 100 21.04 4.97 19.96
CA GLN A 100 20.24 5.40 18.83
C GLN A 100 19.91 4.25 17.88
N THR A 101 20.84 3.32 17.70
CA THR A 101 20.62 2.12 16.87
C THR A 101 19.57 1.22 17.51
N GLU A 102 19.70 0.90 18.82
CA GLU A 102 18.72 0.07 19.53
C GLU A 102 17.32 0.69 19.56
N VAL A 103 17.20 2.00 19.86
CA VAL A 103 15.92 2.70 19.81
C VAL A 103 15.33 2.68 18.39
N ASN A 104 16.18 2.85 17.36
CA ASN A 104 15.74 2.76 15.97
C ASN A 104 15.28 1.33 15.59
N GLU A 105 15.88 0.31 16.16
CA GLU A 105 15.50 -1.09 15.97
C GLU A 105 14.19 -1.43 16.69
N GLN A 106 13.93 -0.82 17.85
CA GLN A 106 12.66 -0.99 18.57
C GLN A 106 11.50 -0.17 17.97
N SER A 107 11.78 0.81 17.11
CA SER A 107 10.78 1.63 16.45
C SER A 107 10.11 0.87 15.29
N PHE A 108 8.79 0.64 15.40
CA PHE A 108 8.00 0.06 14.33
C PHE A 108 7.99 0.93 13.06
N PHE A 109 7.89 2.26 13.21
CA PHE A 109 7.84 3.17 12.05
C PHE A 109 9.16 3.17 11.28
N LYS A 110 10.29 3.24 11.99
CA LYS A 110 11.61 3.18 11.35
C LYS A 110 11.87 1.82 10.69
N PHE A 111 11.46 0.75 11.35
CA PHE A 111 11.54 -0.59 10.76
C PHE A 111 10.70 -0.69 9.48
N MET A 112 9.47 -0.19 9.50
CA MET A 112 8.60 -0.17 8.31
C MET A 112 9.19 0.70 7.20
N GLN A 113 9.79 1.85 7.51
CA GLN A 113 10.50 2.70 6.53
C GLN A 113 11.69 1.97 5.89
N LYS A 114 12.48 1.21 6.67
CA LYS A 114 13.56 0.35 6.13
C LYS A 114 13.00 -0.69 5.16
N GLN A 115 11.86 -1.34 5.50
CA GLN A 115 11.18 -2.28 4.60
C GLN A 115 10.70 -1.61 3.29
N ILE A 116 10.16 -0.41 3.37
CA ILE A 116 9.73 0.38 2.21
C ILE A 116 10.92 0.69 1.29
N ALA A 117 12.04 1.12 1.86
CA ALA A 117 13.27 1.39 1.10
C ALA A 117 13.81 0.13 0.43
N GLN A 118 13.85 -0.99 1.14
CA GLN A 118 14.28 -2.28 0.61
C GLN A 118 13.38 -2.75 -0.55
N LEU A 119 12.07 -2.61 -0.43
CA LEU A 119 11.13 -2.93 -1.51
C LEU A 119 11.38 -2.08 -2.76
N LYS A 120 11.73 -0.80 -2.60
CA LYS A 120 12.10 0.08 -3.73
C LYS A 120 13.38 -0.39 -4.41
N LEU A 121 14.42 -0.73 -3.65
CA LEU A 121 15.68 -1.26 -4.17
C LEU A 121 15.48 -2.57 -4.94
N MET A 122 14.54 -3.41 -4.49
CA MET A 122 14.15 -4.67 -5.16
C MET A 122 13.26 -4.45 -6.40
N GLY A 123 12.98 -3.21 -6.82
CA GLY A 123 12.09 -2.90 -7.93
C GLY A 123 10.60 -3.13 -7.64
N LYS A 124 10.22 -3.51 -6.42
CA LYS A 124 8.82 -3.77 -6.02
C LYS A 124 8.08 -2.46 -5.69
N TYR A 125 8.09 -1.51 -6.63
CA TYR A 125 7.57 -0.15 -6.43
C TYR A 125 6.12 -0.12 -5.96
N ARG A 126 5.23 -0.94 -6.56
CA ARG A 126 3.81 -0.95 -6.15
C ARG A 126 3.62 -1.38 -4.71
N THR A 127 4.33 -2.42 -4.29
CA THR A 127 4.30 -2.91 -2.90
C THR A 127 4.85 -1.86 -1.95
N SER A 128 5.97 -1.22 -2.29
CA SER A 128 6.55 -0.11 -1.52
C SER A 128 5.56 1.05 -1.34
N GLU A 129 4.82 1.44 -2.39
CA GLU A 129 3.79 2.49 -2.31
C GLU A 129 2.63 2.11 -1.38
N THR A 130 2.20 0.85 -1.39
CA THR A 130 1.13 0.40 -0.51
C THR A 130 1.56 0.36 0.96
N TYR A 131 2.80 -0.05 1.21
CA TYR A 131 3.40 0.02 2.56
C TYR A 131 3.50 1.46 3.05
N HIS A 132 3.96 2.36 2.18
CA HIS A 132 4.05 3.79 2.51
C HIS A 132 2.67 4.40 2.82
N ALA A 133 1.65 4.10 2.03
CA ALA A 133 0.28 4.56 2.28
C ALA A 133 -0.27 4.03 3.62
N THR A 134 0.03 2.77 3.96
CA THR A 134 -0.35 2.18 5.24
C THR A 134 0.39 2.86 6.40
N LEU A 135 1.68 3.10 6.27
CA LEU A 135 2.46 3.81 7.28
C LEU A 135 1.91 5.22 7.51
N ASN A 136 1.63 5.98 6.44
CA ASN A 136 1.05 7.33 6.56
C ASN A 136 -0.30 7.32 7.27
N SER A 137 -1.19 6.37 6.93
CA SER A 137 -2.49 6.22 7.59
C SER A 137 -2.33 5.94 9.09
N PHE A 138 -1.41 5.03 9.43
CA PHE A 138 -1.16 4.66 10.82
C PHE A 138 -0.45 5.79 11.61
N THR A 139 0.48 6.51 10.98
CA THR A 139 1.13 7.71 11.55
C THR A 139 0.09 8.80 11.84
N THR A 140 -0.88 8.99 10.95
CA THR A 140 -1.97 9.96 11.15
C THR A 140 -2.84 9.57 12.34
N PHE A 141 -3.18 8.29 12.48
CA PHE A 141 -3.90 7.76 13.65
C PHE A 141 -3.15 8.01 14.95
N ARG A 142 -1.83 7.85 14.95
CA ARG A 142 -0.96 8.07 16.10
C ARG A 142 -0.59 9.55 16.33
N ASN A 143 -1.14 10.49 15.56
CA ASN A 143 -0.80 11.93 15.61
C ASN A 143 0.71 12.19 15.47
N GLY A 144 1.38 11.41 14.62
CA GLY A 144 2.82 11.51 14.37
C GLY A 144 3.71 10.86 15.44
N LYS A 145 3.14 10.34 16.52
CA LYS A 145 3.91 9.65 17.57
C LYS A 145 4.36 8.28 17.07
N ASP A 146 5.64 7.99 17.21
CA ASP A 146 6.21 6.68 16.90
C ASP A 146 5.60 5.58 17.80
N LEU A 147 5.78 4.34 17.40
CA LEU A 147 5.32 3.16 18.12
C LEU A 147 6.50 2.22 18.34
N LEU A 148 6.73 1.86 19.59
CA LEU A 148 7.69 0.81 19.93
C LEU A 148 7.04 -0.57 19.75
N PHE A 149 7.81 -1.59 19.38
CA PHE A 149 7.28 -2.95 19.25
C PHE A 149 6.65 -3.48 20.54
N ALA A 150 7.14 -3.05 21.71
CA ALA A 150 6.57 -3.43 23.00
C ALA A 150 5.16 -2.87 23.25
N GLU A 151 4.81 -1.76 22.59
CA GLU A 151 3.49 -1.11 22.68
C GLU A 151 2.48 -1.69 21.67
N PHE A 152 2.89 -2.69 20.88
CA PHE A 152 2.08 -3.23 19.80
C PHE A 152 1.18 -4.35 20.32
N ASP A 153 -0.06 -4.04 20.66
CA ASP A 153 -1.04 -4.98 21.22
C ASP A 153 -2.34 -5.05 20.40
N SER A 154 -3.25 -5.91 20.84
CA SER A 154 -4.56 -6.11 20.20
C SER A 154 -5.49 -4.91 20.34
N ASP A 155 -5.41 -4.20 21.46
CA ASP A 155 -6.31 -3.08 21.76
C ASP A 155 -5.97 -1.88 20.85
N LEU A 156 -4.68 -1.62 20.66
CA LEU A 156 -4.22 -0.62 19.70
C LEU A 156 -4.72 -0.92 18.28
N MET A 157 -4.72 -2.19 17.88
CA MET A 157 -5.20 -2.58 16.54
C MET A 157 -6.72 -2.42 16.41
N LEU A 158 -7.49 -2.74 17.44
CA LEU A 158 -8.94 -2.51 17.49
C LEU A 158 -9.27 -1.00 17.43
N LEU A 159 -8.53 -0.18 18.17
CA LEU A 159 -8.68 1.28 18.13
C LEU A 159 -8.37 1.83 16.73
N TYR A 160 -7.33 1.32 16.06
CA TYR A 160 -7.01 1.74 14.70
C TYR A 160 -8.09 1.29 13.70
N GLU A 161 -8.65 0.09 13.82
CA GLU A 161 -9.75 -0.37 13.00
C GLU A 161 -10.99 0.53 13.16
N SER A 162 -11.37 0.85 14.41
CA SER A 162 -12.45 1.76 14.73
C SER A 162 -12.22 3.16 14.14
N TYR A 163 -11.00 3.69 14.26
CA TYR A 163 -10.60 4.96 13.66
C TYR A 163 -10.79 4.97 12.15
N LEU A 164 -10.38 3.91 11.45
CA LEU A 164 -10.56 3.78 10.01
C LEU A 164 -12.05 3.73 9.63
N HIS A 165 -12.85 2.98 10.38
CA HIS A 165 -14.30 2.87 10.20
C HIS A 165 -14.99 4.23 10.34
N ASN A 166 -14.67 4.98 11.39
CA ASN A 166 -15.22 6.31 11.66
C ASN A 166 -14.87 7.33 10.57
N ARG A 167 -13.76 7.12 9.84
CA ARG A 167 -13.39 7.92 8.67
C ARG A 167 -14.01 7.43 7.36
N GLY A 168 -14.93 6.48 7.39
CA GLY A 168 -15.58 5.95 6.21
C GLY A 168 -14.69 5.07 5.32
N VAL A 169 -13.58 4.55 5.85
CA VAL A 169 -12.72 3.62 5.11
C VAL A 169 -13.45 2.29 4.94
N THR A 170 -13.50 1.79 3.70
CA THR A 170 -14.19 0.53 3.40
C THR A 170 -13.51 -0.65 4.09
N LYS A 171 -14.30 -1.68 4.44
CA LYS A 171 -13.85 -2.90 5.12
C LYS A 171 -12.66 -3.58 4.43
N ASN A 172 -12.65 -3.63 3.09
CA ASN A 172 -11.53 -4.17 2.34
C ASN A 172 -10.26 -3.31 2.41
N SER A 173 -10.41 -1.98 2.50
CA SER A 173 -9.28 -1.07 2.65
C SER A 173 -8.70 -1.13 4.06
N SER A 174 -9.55 -1.21 5.09
CA SER A 174 -9.12 -1.43 6.48
C SER A 174 -8.37 -2.76 6.60
N SER A 175 -8.96 -3.85 6.13
CA SER A 175 -8.31 -5.17 6.08
C SER A 175 -6.96 -5.15 5.34
N PHE A 176 -6.86 -4.38 4.27
CA PHE A 176 -5.60 -4.24 3.52
C PHE A 176 -4.50 -3.58 4.37
N TYR A 177 -4.82 -2.52 5.12
CA TYR A 177 -3.89 -1.90 6.05
C TYR A 177 -3.47 -2.87 7.17
N MET A 178 -4.44 -3.57 7.77
CA MET A 178 -4.17 -4.56 8.82
C MET A 178 -3.24 -5.69 8.34
N ARG A 179 -3.45 -6.19 7.13
CA ARG A 179 -2.58 -7.24 6.55
C ARG A 179 -1.15 -6.76 6.32
N ILE A 180 -0.96 -5.50 5.90
CA ILE A 180 0.39 -4.94 5.73
C ILE A 180 1.08 -4.76 7.07
N LEU A 181 0.39 -4.16 8.06
CA LEU A 181 0.94 -4.00 9.41
C LEU A 181 1.30 -5.36 10.03
N ARG A 182 0.44 -6.36 9.88
CA ARG A 182 0.70 -7.74 10.32
C ARG A 182 1.93 -8.34 9.64
N ALA A 183 2.10 -8.13 8.34
CA ALA A 183 3.26 -8.63 7.62
C ALA A 183 4.57 -7.97 8.11
N VAL A 184 4.55 -6.67 8.40
CA VAL A 184 5.70 -5.95 8.96
C VAL A 184 6.00 -6.42 10.38
N TYR A 185 4.95 -6.55 11.23
CA TYR A 185 5.10 -7.04 12.60
C TYR A 185 5.69 -8.46 12.64
N ASN A 186 5.15 -9.38 11.84
CA ASN A 186 5.66 -10.75 11.78
C ASN A 186 7.14 -10.81 11.34
N ARG A 187 7.56 -9.95 10.43
CA ARG A 187 8.98 -9.83 10.06
C ARG A 187 9.86 -9.32 11.20
N ALA A 188 9.32 -8.46 12.06
CA ALA A 188 10.05 -8.03 13.24
C ALA A 188 10.17 -9.17 14.26
N VAL A 189 9.13 -9.99 14.41
CA VAL A 189 9.18 -11.22 15.22
C VAL A 189 10.21 -12.22 14.66
N GLU A 190 10.23 -12.46 13.35
CA GLU A 190 11.22 -13.31 12.67
C GLU A 190 12.67 -12.80 12.88
N LYS A 191 12.86 -11.50 13.05
CA LYS A 191 14.14 -10.87 13.34
C LYS A 191 14.44 -10.74 14.85
N GLU A 192 13.61 -11.33 15.69
CA GLU A 192 13.76 -11.29 17.15
C GLU A 192 13.73 -9.89 17.77
N LEU A 193 13.20 -8.88 17.04
CA LEU A 193 13.03 -7.51 17.55
C LEU A 193 11.89 -7.40 18.55
N THR A 194 10.96 -8.35 18.55
CA THR A 194 9.84 -8.44 19.50
C THR A 194 9.35 -9.87 19.62
N LYS A 195 8.64 -10.17 20.71
CA LYS A 195 7.95 -11.45 20.90
C LYS A 195 6.58 -11.43 20.21
N GLN A 196 6.11 -12.60 19.77
CA GLN A 196 4.78 -12.72 19.17
C GLN A 196 3.67 -12.58 20.23
N CYS A 197 2.85 -11.53 20.13
CA CYS A 197 1.67 -11.31 20.98
C CYS A 197 0.35 -11.33 20.18
N HIS A 198 0.37 -11.71 18.89
CA HIS A 198 -0.80 -11.82 18.01
C HIS A 198 -1.72 -10.59 17.99
N PRO A 199 -1.21 -9.37 17.76
CA PRO A 199 -1.99 -8.14 17.90
C PRO A 199 -3.12 -8.01 16.86
N PHE A 200 -3.10 -8.80 15.80
CA PHE A 200 -4.10 -8.79 14.73
C PHE A 200 -5.18 -9.88 14.88
N LYS A 201 -5.26 -10.56 16.03
CA LYS A 201 -6.20 -11.67 16.25
C LYS A 201 -7.66 -11.23 16.17
N HIS A 202 -7.97 -10.05 16.65
CA HIS A 202 -9.35 -9.56 16.81
C HIS A 202 -9.79 -8.55 15.75
N VAL A 203 -8.92 -8.15 14.82
CA VAL A 203 -9.25 -7.24 13.72
C VAL A 203 -9.52 -7.99 12.42
N TYR A 204 -10.32 -7.39 11.55
CA TYR A 204 -10.67 -8.00 10.28
C TYR A 204 -9.48 -7.96 9.29
N THR A 205 -9.02 -9.12 8.87
CA THR A 205 -7.96 -9.29 7.86
C THR A 205 -8.40 -10.08 6.63
N GLY A 206 -9.71 -10.33 6.50
CA GLY A 206 -10.32 -11.05 5.38
C GLY A 206 -10.49 -10.20 4.12
N ILE A 207 -11.21 -10.75 3.15
CA ILE A 207 -11.60 -10.08 1.91
C ILE A 207 -13.12 -10.15 1.81
N ASP A 208 -13.76 -9.00 1.83
CA ASP A 208 -15.21 -8.89 1.66
C ASP A 208 -15.58 -8.88 0.18
N LYS A 209 -16.74 -9.45 -0.15
CA LYS A 209 -17.24 -9.52 -1.52
C LYS A 209 -17.50 -8.10 -2.05
N THR A 210 -17.05 -7.82 -3.26
CA THR A 210 -17.29 -6.54 -3.93
C THR A 210 -18.12 -6.74 -5.18
N VAL A 211 -19.07 -5.84 -5.41
CA VAL A 211 -19.86 -5.83 -6.64
C VAL A 211 -18.94 -5.64 -7.84
N LYS A 212 -19.02 -6.54 -8.81
CA LYS A 212 -18.24 -6.46 -10.05
C LYS A 212 -18.92 -5.49 -11.02
N ARG A 213 -18.09 -4.70 -11.69
CA ARG A 213 -18.57 -3.63 -12.58
C ARG A 213 -18.39 -4.05 -14.03
N ALA A 214 -19.18 -5.02 -14.49
CA ALA A 214 -19.24 -5.39 -15.90
C ALA A 214 -20.36 -4.61 -16.60
N ILE A 215 -20.16 -4.30 -17.89
CA ILE A 215 -21.19 -3.74 -18.77
C ILE A 215 -21.56 -4.74 -19.85
N PRO A 216 -22.83 -4.76 -20.33
CA PRO A 216 -23.27 -5.69 -21.36
C PRO A 216 -22.64 -5.38 -22.73
N LEU A 217 -22.60 -6.39 -23.61
CA LEU A 217 -22.07 -6.24 -24.97
C LEU A 217 -22.77 -5.14 -25.78
N LYS A 218 -24.07 -4.89 -25.51
CA LYS A 218 -24.80 -3.77 -26.12
C LYS A 218 -24.14 -2.44 -25.81
N ALA A 219 -23.76 -2.21 -24.53
CA ALA A 219 -23.06 -0.98 -24.14
C ALA A 219 -21.65 -0.90 -24.75
N ILE A 220 -20.91 -2.04 -24.85
CA ILE A 220 -19.61 -2.09 -25.57
C ILE A 220 -19.78 -1.64 -27.04
N LYS A 221 -20.84 -2.12 -27.73
CA LYS A 221 -21.14 -1.71 -29.11
C LYS A 221 -21.46 -0.22 -29.20
N GLN A 222 -22.23 0.33 -28.25
CA GLN A 222 -22.51 1.75 -28.20
C GLN A 222 -21.24 2.58 -28.03
N ILE A 223 -20.35 2.19 -27.09
CA ILE A 223 -19.05 2.82 -26.85
C ILE A 223 -18.20 2.79 -28.15
N LYS A 224 -18.16 1.64 -28.81
CA LYS A 224 -17.41 1.49 -30.08
C LYS A 224 -17.88 2.46 -31.15
N ASN A 225 -19.18 2.67 -31.27
CA ASN A 225 -19.80 3.43 -32.34
C ASN A 225 -19.93 4.93 -32.05
N LEU A 226 -19.42 5.42 -30.90
CA LEU A 226 -19.39 6.85 -30.61
C LEU A 226 -18.47 7.58 -31.60
N ASP A 227 -18.99 8.64 -32.20
CA ASP A 227 -18.15 9.61 -32.89
C ASP A 227 -17.49 10.55 -31.87
N LEU A 228 -16.20 10.44 -31.72
CA LEU A 228 -15.38 11.21 -30.79
C LEU A 228 -14.27 11.99 -31.53
N SER A 229 -14.41 12.18 -32.84
CA SER A 229 -13.43 12.86 -33.70
C SER A 229 -13.06 14.25 -33.20
N LEU A 230 -14.02 14.99 -32.64
CA LEU A 230 -13.81 16.32 -32.04
C LEU A 230 -13.26 16.29 -30.59
N HIS A 231 -13.11 15.12 -30.02
CA HIS A 231 -12.69 14.95 -28.62
C HIS A 231 -11.51 13.95 -28.49
N PRO A 232 -10.29 14.33 -28.88
CA PRO A 232 -9.14 13.39 -28.96
C PRO A 232 -8.85 12.64 -27.67
N SER A 233 -9.03 13.26 -26.50
CA SER A 233 -8.79 12.60 -25.20
C SER A 233 -9.86 11.55 -24.85
N LEU A 234 -11.12 11.76 -25.27
CA LEU A 234 -12.19 10.79 -25.10
C LEU A 234 -12.01 9.64 -26.09
N ASP A 235 -11.65 9.98 -27.32
CA ASP A 235 -11.38 9.06 -28.40
C ASP A 235 -10.23 8.09 -28.05
N PHE A 236 -9.11 8.62 -27.57
CA PHE A 236 -8.01 7.82 -27.04
C PHE A 236 -8.46 6.89 -25.89
N ALA A 237 -9.18 7.42 -24.92
CA ALA A 237 -9.64 6.64 -23.78
C ALA A 237 -10.60 5.53 -24.18
N ARG A 238 -11.53 5.79 -25.11
CA ARG A 238 -12.41 4.79 -25.70
C ARG A 238 -11.61 3.67 -26.37
N ASP A 239 -10.65 4.03 -27.20
CA ASP A 239 -9.86 3.06 -27.96
C ASP A 239 -8.97 2.21 -27.03
N MET A 240 -8.39 2.78 -25.98
CA MET A 240 -7.66 2.02 -24.96
C MET A 240 -8.58 1.05 -24.22
N PHE A 241 -9.81 1.46 -23.89
CA PHE A 241 -10.81 0.59 -23.27
C PHE A 241 -11.20 -0.57 -24.18
N LEU A 242 -11.45 -0.29 -25.47
CA LEU A 242 -11.79 -1.31 -26.48
C LEU A 242 -10.61 -2.26 -26.73
N PHE A 243 -9.39 -1.74 -26.82
CA PHE A 243 -8.19 -2.56 -26.96
C PHE A 243 -8.03 -3.53 -25.81
N SER A 244 -8.21 -3.06 -24.56
CA SER A 244 -8.23 -3.95 -23.40
C SER A 244 -9.30 -5.03 -23.51
N PHE A 245 -10.51 -4.67 -23.96
CA PHE A 245 -11.59 -5.63 -24.16
C PHE A 245 -11.24 -6.66 -25.24
N TYR A 246 -10.73 -6.22 -26.40
CA TYR A 246 -10.36 -7.09 -27.51
C TYR A 246 -9.21 -8.05 -27.16
N THR A 247 -8.28 -7.61 -26.32
CA THR A 247 -7.17 -8.42 -25.81
C THR A 247 -7.52 -9.21 -24.54
N ARG A 248 -8.77 -9.68 -24.41
CA ARG A 248 -9.26 -10.53 -23.31
C ARG A 248 -9.18 -9.85 -21.92
N GLY A 249 -9.34 -8.55 -21.89
CA GLY A 249 -9.25 -7.77 -20.65
C GLY A 249 -7.81 -7.57 -20.17
N MET A 250 -6.89 -7.36 -21.07
CA MET A 250 -5.50 -6.99 -20.76
C MET A 250 -5.46 -5.80 -19.81
N SER A 251 -4.61 -5.85 -18.78
CA SER A 251 -4.52 -4.76 -17.83
C SER A 251 -3.83 -3.55 -18.44
N PHE A 252 -4.19 -2.34 -17.98
CA PHE A 252 -3.62 -1.12 -18.54
C PHE A 252 -2.09 -1.03 -18.39
N ILE A 253 -1.54 -1.64 -17.34
CA ILE A 253 -0.09 -1.71 -17.18
C ILE A 253 0.54 -2.63 -18.21
N ASP A 254 -0.09 -3.78 -18.53
CA ASP A 254 0.42 -4.68 -19.55
C ASP A 254 0.37 -3.99 -20.93
N MET A 255 -0.75 -3.28 -21.24
CA MET A 255 -0.88 -2.47 -22.46
C MET A 255 0.21 -1.39 -22.57
N ALA A 256 0.52 -0.71 -21.47
CA ALA A 256 1.48 0.40 -21.48
C ALA A 256 2.90 -0.04 -21.80
N TYR A 257 3.27 -1.26 -21.44
CA TYR A 257 4.62 -1.80 -21.66
C TYR A 257 4.71 -2.75 -22.87
N LEU A 258 3.63 -2.92 -23.66
CA LEU A 258 3.69 -3.65 -24.93
C LEU A 258 4.67 -2.98 -25.88
N LYS A 259 5.57 -3.75 -26.46
CA LYS A 259 6.53 -3.28 -27.48
C LYS A 259 6.10 -3.73 -28.86
N LYS A 260 6.49 -3.01 -29.90
CA LYS A 260 6.20 -3.40 -31.31
C LYS A 260 6.72 -4.80 -31.63
N LYS A 261 7.87 -5.20 -31.07
CA LYS A 261 8.44 -6.54 -31.23
C LYS A 261 7.62 -7.67 -30.59
N ASP A 262 6.69 -7.34 -29.68
CA ASP A 262 5.83 -8.33 -29.03
C ASP A 262 4.70 -8.79 -29.97
N LEU A 263 4.50 -8.08 -31.10
CA LEU A 263 3.61 -8.47 -32.18
C LEU A 263 4.42 -9.06 -33.33
N ALA A 264 4.28 -10.37 -33.55
CA ALA A 264 4.95 -11.08 -34.65
C ALA A 264 4.01 -12.15 -35.23
N ASN A 265 4.03 -12.31 -36.55
CA ASN A 265 3.27 -13.35 -37.27
C ASN A 265 1.77 -13.40 -36.92
N GLY A 266 1.15 -12.23 -36.71
CA GLY A 266 -0.26 -12.14 -36.35
C GLY A 266 -0.60 -12.60 -34.91
N ILE A 267 0.40 -12.72 -34.04
CA ILE A 267 0.24 -13.08 -32.64
C ILE A 267 0.89 -12.01 -31.76
N LEU A 268 0.12 -11.47 -30.81
CA LEU A 268 0.63 -10.63 -29.75
C LEU A 268 1.04 -11.53 -28.57
N SER A 269 2.32 -11.48 -28.20
CA SER A 269 2.94 -12.28 -27.16
C SER A 269 3.48 -11.39 -26.07
N TYR A 270 2.99 -11.51 -24.82
CA TYR A 270 3.44 -10.68 -23.72
C TYR A 270 3.46 -11.42 -22.40
N ARG A 271 4.33 -10.97 -21.48
CA ARG A 271 4.40 -11.48 -20.13
C ARG A 271 3.65 -10.56 -19.17
N ARG A 272 2.66 -11.11 -18.48
CA ARG A 272 1.80 -10.37 -17.57
C ARG A 272 2.58 -9.80 -16.37
N HIS A 273 2.50 -8.50 -16.14
CA HIS A 273 3.24 -7.81 -15.05
C HIS A 273 2.92 -8.32 -13.65
N LYS A 274 1.67 -8.73 -13.42
CA LYS A 274 1.21 -9.15 -12.09
C LYS A 274 1.64 -10.56 -11.71
N THR A 275 1.57 -11.49 -12.65
CA THR A 275 1.74 -12.94 -12.39
C THR A 275 2.97 -13.52 -13.08
N GLY A 276 3.57 -12.79 -14.02
CA GLY A 276 4.69 -13.29 -14.82
C GLY A 276 4.31 -14.32 -15.88
N GLN A 277 3.03 -14.64 -16.01
CA GLN A 277 2.54 -15.60 -16.98
C GLN A 277 2.69 -15.09 -18.41
N GLN A 278 3.14 -15.96 -19.32
CA GLN A 278 3.21 -15.68 -20.76
C GLN A 278 1.83 -15.88 -21.37
N LEU A 279 1.36 -14.90 -22.14
CA LEU A 279 0.08 -14.93 -22.83
C LEU A 279 0.27 -14.67 -24.32
N TYR A 280 -0.59 -15.33 -25.12
CA TYR A 280 -0.61 -15.22 -26.56
C TYR A 280 -2.01 -14.84 -27.00
N VAL A 281 -2.12 -13.75 -27.76
CA VAL A 281 -3.40 -13.23 -28.27
C VAL A 281 -3.31 -13.14 -29.77
N LYS A 282 -4.21 -13.85 -30.47
CA LYS A 282 -4.33 -13.70 -31.91
C LYS A 282 -4.67 -12.26 -32.24
N TRP A 283 -3.93 -11.69 -33.18
CA TRP A 283 -4.13 -10.31 -33.60
C TRP A 283 -5.31 -10.24 -34.56
N GLU A 284 -6.29 -9.42 -34.23
CA GLU A 284 -7.53 -9.27 -34.99
C GLU A 284 -7.61 -7.86 -35.61
N GLN A 285 -8.41 -7.71 -36.68
CA GLN A 285 -8.54 -6.43 -37.39
C GLN A 285 -8.92 -5.26 -36.49
N CYS A 286 -9.81 -5.48 -35.53
CA CYS A 286 -10.22 -4.41 -34.60
C CYS A 286 -9.08 -3.91 -33.68
N MET A 287 -8.07 -4.73 -33.41
CA MET A 287 -6.85 -4.31 -32.71
C MET A 287 -5.91 -3.55 -33.65
N GLN A 288 -5.81 -4.02 -34.89
CA GLN A 288 -5.03 -3.39 -35.96
C GLN A 288 -5.51 -1.96 -36.26
N ASP A 289 -6.83 -1.76 -36.34
CA ASP A 289 -7.43 -0.45 -36.58
C ASP A 289 -7.05 0.56 -35.47
N ILE A 290 -7.09 0.14 -34.20
CA ILE A 290 -6.66 0.97 -33.08
C ILE A 290 -5.16 1.24 -33.14
N PHE A 291 -4.36 0.22 -33.41
CA PHE A 291 -2.91 0.35 -33.55
C PHE A 291 -2.55 1.38 -34.65
N HIS A 292 -3.08 1.25 -35.87
CA HIS A 292 -2.81 2.18 -36.95
C HIS A 292 -3.25 3.61 -36.64
N LYS A 293 -4.39 3.76 -35.97
CA LYS A 293 -4.91 5.09 -35.62
C LYS A 293 -4.00 5.83 -34.65
N TRP A 294 -3.33 5.11 -33.73
CA TRP A 294 -2.51 5.70 -32.66
C TRP A 294 -1.02 5.40 -32.83
N GLU A 295 -0.62 4.77 -33.92
CA GLU A 295 0.78 4.42 -34.17
C GLU A 295 1.68 5.65 -34.19
N ASN A 296 2.77 5.61 -33.45
CA ASN A 296 3.89 6.52 -33.55
C ASN A 296 5.13 5.72 -34.00
N GLN A 297 5.62 5.97 -35.21
CA GLN A 297 6.75 5.23 -35.81
C GLN A 297 8.04 5.36 -34.99
N MET A 298 8.21 6.47 -34.27
CA MET A 298 9.39 6.75 -33.46
C MET A 298 9.38 6.09 -32.07
N GLU A 299 8.26 5.48 -31.66
CA GLU A 299 8.10 4.93 -30.33
C GLU A 299 8.45 3.43 -30.26
N LEU A 300 9.07 3.03 -29.15
CA LEU A 300 9.39 1.64 -28.84
C LEU A 300 8.11 0.83 -28.54
N TYR A 301 7.15 1.49 -27.90
CA TYR A 301 5.92 0.88 -27.41
C TYR A 301 4.86 0.76 -28.52
N LEU A 302 4.03 -0.28 -28.41
CA LEU A 302 2.95 -0.56 -29.35
C LEU A 302 1.85 0.49 -29.32
N LEU A 303 1.53 0.99 -28.12
CA LEU A 303 0.49 2.00 -27.87
C LEU A 303 1.12 3.25 -27.23
N PRO A 304 0.67 4.47 -27.58
CA PRO A 304 1.25 5.71 -27.08
C PRO A 304 0.79 6.06 -25.65
N ILE A 305 0.81 5.07 -24.76
CA ILE A 305 0.48 5.22 -23.33
C ILE A 305 1.68 5.82 -22.59
N LEU A 306 2.87 5.29 -22.87
CA LEU A 306 4.15 5.83 -22.42
C LEU A 306 4.77 6.62 -23.57
N LYS A 307 4.65 7.93 -23.54
CA LYS A 307 5.36 8.80 -24.49
C LYS A 307 6.81 8.86 -24.06
N SER A 308 7.70 8.60 -25.04
CA SER A 308 9.11 8.33 -24.81
C SER A 308 9.89 9.43 -24.08
N SER A 309 10.85 8.98 -23.37
CA SER A 309 12.25 9.30 -23.16
C SER A 309 12.66 10.36 -22.15
N ILE A 310 11.82 11.23 -21.62
CA ILE A 310 12.27 12.20 -20.61
C ILE A 310 11.32 12.12 -19.40
N GLY A 311 11.61 11.19 -18.49
CA GLY A 311 10.85 11.11 -17.25
C GLY A 311 10.75 9.70 -16.65
N ASN A 312 10.24 9.64 -15.45
CA ASN A 312 9.95 8.37 -14.79
C ASN A 312 8.72 7.72 -15.45
N GLU A 313 8.93 6.66 -16.26
CA GLU A 313 7.87 5.89 -16.95
C GLU A 313 6.70 5.56 -16.04
N ARG A 314 6.99 5.26 -14.77
CA ARG A 314 5.97 4.97 -13.77
C ARG A 314 5.08 6.18 -13.46
N CYS A 315 5.64 7.36 -13.46
CA CYS A 315 4.89 8.61 -13.26
C CYS A 315 4.00 8.87 -14.47
N LEU A 316 4.54 8.73 -15.69
CA LEU A 316 3.80 8.86 -16.95
C LEU A 316 2.63 7.86 -17.00
N TYR A 317 2.90 6.59 -16.69
CA TYR A 317 1.87 5.56 -16.62
C TYR A 317 0.71 5.97 -15.68
N LYS A 318 1.03 6.45 -14.47
CA LYS A 318 -0.01 6.86 -13.50
C LYS A 318 -0.84 8.04 -14.01
N HIS A 319 -0.19 9.02 -14.59
CA HIS A 319 -0.87 10.21 -15.14
C HIS A 319 -1.76 9.83 -16.32
N THR A 320 -1.27 9.00 -17.25
CA THR A 320 -2.07 8.54 -18.39
C THR A 320 -3.26 7.68 -17.92
N LEU A 321 -3.05 6.77 -16.97
CA LEU A 321 -4.15 5.96 -16.40
C LEU A 321 -5.21 6.84 -15.73
N TYR A 322 -4.80 7.86 -15.00
CA TYR A 322 -5.72 8.82 -14.37
C TYR A 322 -6.52 9.57 -15.42
N ALA A 323 -5.86 10.13 -16.45
CA ALA A 323 -6.49 10.86 -17.53
C ALA A 323 -7.48 9.98 -18.31
N VAL A 324 -7.06 8.76 -18.68
CA VAL A 324 -7.92 7.79 -19.38
C VAL A 324 -9.15 7.43 -18.54
N ASN A 325 -8.98 7.14 -17.25
CA ASN A 325 -10.11 6.82 -16.38
C ASN A 325 -11.05 8.02 -16.16
N LYS A 326 -10.54 9.25 -16.17
CA LYS A 326 -11.36 10.48 -16.14
C LYS A 326 -12.19 10.59 -17.41
N SER A 327 -11.57 10.45 -18.57
CA SER A 327 -12.24 10.49 -19.89
C SER A 327 -13.28 9.38 -20.05
N LEU A 328 -12.99 8.16 -19.58
CA LEU A 328 -13.94 7.04 -19.61
C LEU A 328 -15.23 7.32 -18.82
N LYS A 329 -15.18 8.10 -17.76
CA LYS A 329 -16.40 8.50 -17.03
C LYS A 329 -17.31 9.40 -17.88
N GLU A 330 -16.73 10.26 -18.71
CA GLU A 330 -17.50 11.09 -19.66
C GLU A 330 -18.08 10.24 -20.79
N VAL A 331 -17.28 9.31 -21.34
CA VAL A 331 -17.77 8.33 -22.32
C VAL A 331 -18.94 7.51 -21.76
N ALA A 332 -18.90 7.10 -20.48
CA ALA A 332 -20.00 6.39 -19.84
C ALA A 332 -21.29 7.20 -19.80
N LYS A 333 -21.21 8.51 -19.52
CA LYS A 333 -22.37 9.43 -19.54
C LYS A 333 -23.00 9.51 -20.92
N MET A 334 -22.17 9.60 -21.98
CA MET A 334 -22.65 9.70 -23.37
C MET A 334 -23.46 8.47 -23.79
N VAL A 335 -23.09 7.28 -23.32
CA VAL A 335 -23.79 6.02 -23.59
C VAL A 335 -24.79 5.63 -22.50
N LYS A 336 -25.06 6.52 -21.54
CA LYS A 336 -25.99 6.33 -20.42
C LYS A 336 -25.70 5.07 -19.58
N VAL A 337 -24.42 4.72 -19.42
CA VAL A 337 -23.99 3.65 -18.51
C VAL A 337 -23.94 4.21 -17.09
N THR A 338 -24.68 3.59 -16.16
CA THR A 338 -24.82 4.05 -14.78
C THR A 338 -23.60 3.79 -13.89
N ILE A 339 -22.81 2.75 -14.23
CA ILE A 339 -21.60 2.42 -13.46
C ILE A 339 -20.40 3.25 -13.93
N PRO A 340 -19.52 3.68 -13.00
CA PRO A 340 -18.32 4.42 -13.36
C PRO A 340 -17.40 3.57 -14.25
N LEU A 341 -17.25 3.99 -15.51
CA LEU A 341 -16.37 3.30 -16.45
C LEU A 341 -14.90 3.56 -16.11
N THR A 342 -14.11 2.51 -16.08
CA THR A 342 -12.66 2.54 -15.87
C THR A 342 -12.01 1.45 -16.72
N MET A 343 -10.70 1.52 -16.93
CA MET A 343 -9.98 0.47 -17.66
C MET A 343 -10.22 -0.94 -17.11
N TYR A 344 -10.43 -1.07 -15.80
CA TYR A 344 -10.69 -2.37 -15.19
C TYR A 344 -12.06 -2.95 -15.55
N VAL A 345 -13.03 -2.11 -15.91
CA VAL A 345 -14.35 -2.53 -16.37
C VAL A 345 -14.28 -3.34 -17.67
N ALA A 346 -13.34 -3.02 -18.59
CA ALA A 346 -13.13 -3.78 -19.81
C ALA A 346 -12.87 -5.27 -19.52
N ARG A 347 -12.00 -5.53 -18.53
CA ARG A 347 -11.67 -6.89 -18.11
C ARG A 347 -12.86 -7.63 -17.50
N HIS A 348 -13.64 -6.96 -16.65
CA HIS A 348 -14.87 -7.53 -16.10
C HIS A 348 -15.88 -7.84 -17.19
N SER A 349 -16.05 -6.92 -18.13
CA SER A 349 -17.03 -7.06 -19.22
C SER A 349 -16.67 -8.19 -20.18
N TRP A 350 -15.38 -8.37 -20.48
CA TRP A 350 -14.93 -9.51 -21.29
C TRP A 350 -15.23 -10.85 -20.60
N ALA A 351 -14.87 -10.96 -19.31
CA ALA A 351 -15.12 -12.18 -18.54
C ALA A 351 -16.63 -12.50 -18.44
N SER A 352 -17.45 -11.48 -18.18
CA SER A 352 -18.90 -11.60 -18.12
C SER A 352 -19.50 -12.01 -19.48
N ALA A 353 -19.02 -11.40 -20.57
CA ALA A 353 -19.44 -11.75 -21.92
C ALA A 353 -19.04 -13.19 -22.31
N ALA A 354 -17.86 -13.64 -21.91
CA ALA A 354 -17.41 -15.00 -22.11
C ALA A 354 -18.29 -16.00 -21.34
N ARG A 355 -18.60 -15.67 -20.07
CA ARG A 355 -19.49 -16.49 -19.23
C ARG A 355 -20.91 -16.58 -19.81
N SER A 356 -21.49 -15.45 -20.25
CA SER A 356 -22.84 -15.43 -20.86
C SER A 356 -22.91 -16.24 -22.16
N LYS A 357 -21.78 -16.42 -22.84
CA LYS A 357 -21.64 -17.29 -24.02
C LYS A 357 -21.31 -18.74 -23.68
N ARG A 358 -21.39 -19.13 -22.39
CA ARG A 358 -21.12 -20.49 -21.88
C ARG A 358 -19.71 -21.00 -22.18
N ILE A 359 -18.72 -20.09 -22.33
CA ILE A 359 -17.32 -20.49 -22.47
C ILE A 359 -16.87 -21.13 -21.15
N PRO A 360 -16.19 -22.30 -21.18
CA PRO A 360 -15.71 -22.98 -19.99
C PRO A 360 -14.84 -22.08 -19.10
N LEU A 361 -14.95 -22.26 -17.78
CA LEU A 361 -14.25 -21.45 -16.79
C LEU A 361 -12.73 -21.54 -16.96
N SER A 362 -12.22 -22.74 -17.27
CA SER A 362 -10.79 -22.98 -17.54
C SER A 362 -10.28 -22.10 -18.70
N VAL A 363 -11.04 -22.04 -19.79
CA VAL A 363 -10.70 -21.23 -20.97
C VAL A 363 -10.72 -19.72 -20.63
N ILE A 364 -11.71 -19.28 -19.84
CA ILE A 364 -11.77 -17.89 -19.35
C ILE A 364 -10.56 -17.58 -18.45
N SER A 365 -10.24 -18.49 -17.54
CA SER A 365 -9.12 -18.37 -16.60
C SER A 365 -7.78 -18.24 -17.34
N GLU A 366 -7.54 -19.14 -18.27
CA GLU A 366 -6.33 -19.14 -19.10
C GLU A 366 -6.26 -17.89 -19.98
N GLY A 367 -7.35 -17.54 -20.67
CA GLY A 367 -7.42 -16.36 -21.50
C GLY A 367 -7.19 -15.04 -20.76
N MET A 368 -7.53 -15.00 -19.47
CA MET A 368 -7.27 -13.86 -18.59
C MET A 368 -5.90 -13.93 -17.90
N GLY A 369 -5.18 -15.01 -18.00
CA GLY A 369 -3.91 -15.21 -17.30
C GLY A 369 -4.08 -15.24 -15.78
N HIS A 370 -5.05 -15.99 -15.26
CA HIS A 370 -5.19 -16.23 -13.83
C HIS A 370 -4.41 -17.48 -13.43
N ASP A 371 -3.72 -17.45 -12.28
CA ASP A 371 -2.94 -18.57 -11.78
C ASP A 371 -3.82 -19.73 -11.29
N SER A 372 -5.12 -19.48 -11.04
CA SER A 372 -6.08 -20.49 -10.63
C SER A 372 -7.50 -20.17 -11.10
N GLU A 373 -8.28 -21.22 -11.39
CA GLU A 373 -9.71 -21.10 -11.70
C GLU A 373 -10.51 -20.52 -10.52
N THR A 374 -10.10 -20.79 -9.28
CA THR A 374 -10.71 -20.21 -8.08
C THR A 374 -10.72 -18.70 -8.13
N THR A 375 -9.64 -18.07 -8.62
CA THR A 375 -9.60 -16.61 -8.84
C THR A 375 -10.67 -16.19 -9.85
N THR A 376 -10.87 -16.95 -10.91
CA THR A 376 -11.87 -16.67 -11.94
C THR A 376 -13.28 -16.90 -11.41
N GLN A 377 -13.50 -17.93 -10.61
CA GLN A 377 -14.80 -18.19 -9.93
C GLN A 377 -15.19 -17.03 -9.01
N ILE A 378 -14.29 -16.59 -8.14
CA ILE A 378 -14.52 -15.43 -7.26
C ILE A 378 -14.79 -14.17 -8.09
N TYR A 379 -14.10 -14.03 -9.22
CA TYR A 379 -14.25 -12.92 -10.14
C TYR A 379 -15.62 -12.89 -10.82
N LEU A 380 -16.18 -14.03 -11.15
CA LEU A 380 -17.46 -14.20 -11.84
C LEU A 380 -18.63 -14.44 -10.88
N ALA A 381 -18.41 -14.84 -9.64
CA ALA A 381 -19.43 -15.24 -8.66
C ALA A 381 -20.51 -14.18 -8.36
N SER A 382 -20.25 -12.91 -8.66
CA SER A 382 -21.21 -11.81 -8.48
C SER A 382 -22.07 -11.52 -9.73
N LEU A 383 -21.93 -12.33 -10.80
CA LEU A 383 -22.63 -12.15 -12.08
C LEU A 383 -23.74 -13.22 -12.28
N ASP A 384 -23.90 -14.13 -11.33
CA ASP A 384 -24.64 -15.37 -11.54
C ASP A 384 -26.14 -15.34 -11.21
N SER A 385 -26.71 -14.22 -10.72
CA SER A 385 -28.16 -14.18 -10.42
C SER A 385 -29.02 -14.49 -11.65
N ASN A 386 -28.73 -13.85 -12.79
CA ASN A 386 -29.48 -14.08 -14.02
C ASN A 386 -29.34 -15.51 -14.57
N ILE A 387 -28.17 -16.14 -14.38
CA ILE A 387 -27.93 -17.51 -14.84
C ILE A 387 -28.70 -18.51 -13.99
N ILE A 388 -28.81 -18.26 -12.69
CA ILE A 388 -29.61 -19.08 -11.77
C ILE A 388 -31.11 -18.91 -12.12
N ASP A 389 -31.56 -17.69 -12.39
CA ASP A 389 -32.94 -17.41 -12.79
C ASP A 389 -33.28 -18.07 -14.15
N ASP A 390 -32.37 -17.97 -15.12
CA ASP A 390 -32.51 -18.64 -16.43
C ASP A 390 -32.54 -20.17 -16.27
N ALA A 391 -31.66 -20.73 -15.46
CA ALA A 391 -31.66 -22.17 -15.17
C ALA A 391 -32.95 -22.62 -14.49
N ASN A 392 -33.42 -21.85 -13.51
CA ASN A 392 -34.70 -22.12 -12.85
C ASN A 392 -35.87 -22.04 -13.84
N SER A 393 -35.88 -21.05 -14.73
CA SER A 393 -36.89 -20.90 -15.78
C SER A 393 -36.91 -22.09 -16.75
N ILE A 394 -35.74 -22.67 -17.07
CA ILE A 394 -35.64 -23.88 -17.91
C ILE A 394 -36.22 -25.09 -17.18
N ILE A 395 -35.90 -25.23 -15.88
CA ILE A 395 -36.44 -26.32 -15.04
C ILE A 395 -37.97 -26.23 -14.96
N LEU A 396 -38.49 -25.04 -14.68
CA LEU A 396 -39.94 -24.81 -14.55
C LEU A 396 -40.71 -25.00 -15.87
N LYS A 397 -40.06 -24.79 -17.03
CA LYS A 397 -40.67 -25.08 -18.34
C LYS A 397 -40.74 -26.58 -18.67
N GLY A 398 -40.02 -27.43 -17.91
CA GLY A 398 -40.02 -28.86 -18.02
C GLY A 398 -41.05 -29.55 -17.11
N LEU A 399 -41.78 -28.78 -16.28
CA LEU A 399 -42.89 -29.24 -15.43
C LEU A 399 -44.23 -28.99 -16.09
#